data_d60df2ca735a088719f6ac4009411bd6
#
_entry.id   d60df2ca735a088719f6ac4009411bd6
#
_cell.length_a   1.000
_cell.length_b   1.000
_cell.length_c   1.000
_cell.angle_alpha   90.00
_cell.angle_beta   90.00
_cell.angle_gamma   90.00
#
_symmetry.space_group_name_H-M   'P 1'
#
loop_
_entity.id
_entity.type
_entity.pdbx_description
1 polymer ?
#
loop_
_entity_poly.entity_id
_entity_poly.type
_entity_poly.pdbx_seq_one_letter_code
_entity_poly.pdbx_strand_id
1 'polypeptide(L)'
;MNDIKLSLRQIEKMEHAIGFSREKIKRNRYEAYRNKFVVSNSDKDWEELVSIGYAEKREFEIEKQIGYYVSELGMKYLGVLFGCIIIESK
;
A
#
# COMPACT_ATOMS: atom_id res chain seq x y z
N MET A 1 -15.32 3.28 -18.57
CA MET A 1 -15.02 3.01 -17.17
C MET A 1 -13.78 2.13 -17.06
N ASN A 2 -12.79 2.60 -16.35
CA ASN A 2 -11.54 1.85 -16.24
C ASN A 2 -11.54 0.97 -15.01
N ASP A 3 -11.59 -0.33 -15.24
CA ASP A 3 -11.44 -1.28 -14.15
C ASP A 3 -9.95 -1.46 -13.92
N ILE A 4 -9.47 -0.96 -12.79
CA ILE A 4 -8.08 -1.13 -12.43
C ILE A 4 -7.92 -2.51 -11.82
N LYS A 5 -7.15 -3.34 -12.49
CA LYS A 5 -6.86 -4.68 -11.99
C LYS A 5 -5.40 -4.74 -11.57
N LEU A 6 -5.19 -4.95 -10.29
CA LEU A 6 -3.85 -5.13 -9.78
C LEU A 6 -3.51 -6.62 -9.80
N SER A 7 -2.22 -6.92 -9.96
CA SER A 7 -1.76 -8.29 -9.85
C SER A 7 -1.78 -8.70 -8.38
N LEU A 8 -1.82 -10.01 -8.14
CA LEU A 8 -1.74 -10.53 -6.78
C LEU A 8 -0.47 -10.05 -6.09
N ARG A 9 0.63 -10.01 -6.83
CA ARG A 9 1.91 -9.55 -6.30
C ARG A 9 1.85 -8.09 -5.83
N GLN A 10 1.17 -7.23 -6.59
CA GLN A 10 0.99 -5.83 -6.20
C GLN A 10 0.16 -5.71 -4.93
N ILE A 11 -0.92 -6.48 -4.85
CA ILE A 11 -1.78 -6.49 -3.67
C ILE A 11 -1.00 -6.96 -2.45
N GLU A 12 -0.21 -8.03 -2.61
CA GLU A 12 0.60 -8.56 -1.51
C GLU A 12 1.64 -7.55 -1.03
N LYS A 13 2.24 -6.80 -1.95
CA LYS A 13 3.20 -5.77 -1.56
C LYS A 13 2.53 -4.64 -0.78
N MET A 14 1.33 -4.25 -1.19
CA MET A 14 0.57 -3.24 -0.47
C MET A 14 0.19 -3.74 0.93
N GLU A 15 -0.26 -4.98 1.04
CA GLU A 15 -0.58 -5.59 2.33
C GLU A 15 0.65 -5.60 3.25
N HIS A 16 1.80 -5.98 2.69
CA HIS A 16 3.04 -6.03 3.45
C HIS A 16 3.43 -4.64 3.95
N ALA A 17 3.27 -3.62 3.11
CA ALA A 17 3.64 -2.25 3.48
C ALA A 17 2.85 -1.75 4.69
N ILE A 18 1.56 -2.07 4.77
CA ILE A 18 0.71 -1.63 5.88
C ILE A 18 0.60 -2.67 6.99
N GLY A 19 1.28 -3.81 6.85
CA GLY A 19 1.26 -4.87 7.85
C GLY A 19 -0.10 -5.51 8.04
N PHE A 20 -0.86 -5.61 6.97
CA PHE A 20 -2.25 -6.07 7.03
C PHE A 20 -2.37 -7.48 7.61
N SER A 21 -3.32 -7.66 8.52
CA SER A 21 -3.64 -8.95 9.11
C SER A 21 -5.13 -9.00 9.39
N ARG A 22 -5.77 -10.03 8.88
CA ARG A 22 -7.21 -10.21 9.08
C ARG A 22 -7.58 -10.35 10.56
N GLU A 23 -6.67 -10.90 11.34
CA GLU A 23 -6.89 -11.10 12.77
C GLU A 23 -6.99 -9.78 13.53
N LYS A 24 -6.43 -8.72 12.97
CA LYS A 24 -6.43 -7.40 13.60
C LYS A 24 -7.61 -6.54 13.19
N ILE A 25 -8.50 -7.06 12.35
CA ILE A 25 -9.69 -6.32 11.95
C ILE A 25 -10.67 -6.34 13.10
N LYS A 26 -11.11 -5.15 13.53
CA LYS A 26 -12.08 -5.01 14.60
C LYS A 26 -13.21 -4.10 14.13
N ARG A 27 -14.44 -4.54 14.31
CA ARG A 27 -15.61 -3.76 13.90
C ARG A 27 -15.52 -3.34 12.44
N ASN A 28 -15.10 -4.27 11.59
CA ASN A 28 -14.95 -4.04 10.16
C ASN A 28 -13.91 -2.98 9.80
N ARG A 29 -12.95 -2.74 10.69
CA ARG A 29 -11.92 -1.72 10.50
C ARG A 29 -10.53 -2.29 10.80
N TYR A 30 -9.58 -1.95 9.95
CA TYR A 30 -8.17 -2.26 10.15
C TYR A 30 -7.39 -0.96 10.32
N GLU A 31 -6.64 -0.83 11.40
CA GLU A 31 -5.77 0.32 11.61
C GLU A 31 -4.34 -0.07 11.24
N ALA A 32 -3.85 0.52 10.17
CA ALA A 32 -2.49 0.24 9.70
C ALA A 32 -1.49 0.93 10.63
N TYR A 33 -0.71 0.10 11.32
CA TYR A 33 0.29 0.62 12.27
C TYR A 33 1.59 1.01 11.58
N ARG A 34 1.73 0.65 10.31
CA ARG A 34 2.87 1.06 9.49
C ARG A 34 2.40 1.25 8.06
N ASN A 35 3.20 1.94 7.27
CA ASN A 35 2.92 2.13 5.87
C ASN A 35 4.23 2.50 5.18
N LYS A 36 5.05 1.47 4.90
CA LYS A 36 6.34 1.71 4.28
C LYS A 36 6.89 0.44 3.66
N PHE A 37 7.48 0.59 2.48
CA PHE A 37 8.16 -0.50 1.77
C PHE A 37 9.44 0.10 1.21
N VAL A 38 10.59 -0.28 1.76
CA VAL A 38 11.88 0.33 1.40
C VAL A 38 12.72 -0.62 0.57
N VAL A 39 13.25 -0.11 -0.53
CA VAL A 39 14.09 -0.89 -1.44
C VAL A 39 15.29 -0.05 -1.88
N SER A 40 16.32 -0.73 -2.38
CA SER A 40 17.52 -0.06 -2.90
C SER A 40 17.34 0.42 -4.33
N ASN A 41 16.55 -0.29 -5.11
CA ASN A 41 16.29 0.03 -6.51
C ASN A 41 14.79 0.14 -6.74
N SER A 42 14.39 0.91 -7.74
CA SER A 42 12.98 1.07 -8.04
C SER A 42 12.31 -0.28 -8.30
N ASP A 43 11.09 -0.41 -7.81
CA ASP A 43 10.31 -1.62 -7.93
C ASP A 43 9.20 -1.39 -8.95
N LYS A 44 9.17 -2.22 -9.98
CA LYS A 44 8.23 -2.05 -11.08
C LYS A 44 6.78 -2.07 -10.62
N ASP A 45 6.43 -2.98 -9.72
CA ASP A 45 5.06 -3.08 -9.23
C ASP A 45 4.66 -1.81 -8.48
N TRP A 46 5.56 -1.30 -7.63
CA TRP A 46 5.30 -0.07 -6.90
C TRP A 46 5.26 1.15 -7.81
N GLU A 47 6.11 1.18 -8.85
CA GLU A 47 6.11 2.30 -9.79
C GLU A 47 4.77 2.38 -10.53
N GLU A 48 4.20 1.24 -10.88
CA GLU A 48 2.87 1.20 -11.49
C GLU A 48 1.81 1.71 -10.51
N LEU A 49 1.90 1.30 -9.25
CA LEU A 49 0.97 1.76 -8.21
C LEU A 49 1.05 3.28 -8.04
N VAL A 50 2.25 3.83 -8.07
CA VAL A 50 2.44 5.28 -7.99
C VAL A 50 1.78 5.96 -9.18
N SER A 51 1.95 5.41 -10.38
CA SER A 51 1.42 6.02 -11.60
C SER A 51 -0.11 6.10 -11.61
N ILE A 52 -0.79 5.19 -10.94
CA ILE A 52 -2.25 5.20 -10.87
C ILE A 52 -2.79 5.83 -9.58
N GLY A 53 -1.90 6.34 -8.73
CA GLY A 53 -2.31 7.06 -7.53
C GLY A 53 -2.55 6.19 -6.30
N TYR A 54 -2.26 4.90 -6.38
CA TYR A 54 -2.47 3.97 -5.26
C TYR A 54 -1.28 3.92 -4.30
N ALA A 55 -0.17 4.54 -4.68
CA ALA A 55 1.01 4.60 -3.83
C ALA A 55 1.71 5.93 -4.01
N GLU A 56 2.57 6.25 -3.05
CA GLU A 56 3.43 7.42 -3.10
C GLU A 56 4.87 6.96 -2.96
N LYS A 57 5.78 7.77 -3.45
CA LYS A 57 7.19 7.42 -3.50
C LYS A 57 8.02 8.53 -2.87
N ARG A 58 9.03 8.15 -2.11
CA ARG A 58 9.99 9.08 -1.55
C ARG A 58 11.39 8.51 -1.70
N GLU A 59 12.31 9.33 -2.19
CA GLU A 59 13.69 8.92 -2.36
C GLU A 59 14.54 9.49 -1.24
N PHE A 60 15.37 8.64 -0.64
CA PHE A 60 16.30 9.02 0.43
C PHE A 60 17.70 9.03 -0.16
N GLU A 61 18.21 10.23 -0.47
CA GLU A 61 19.48 10.37 -1.19
C GLU A 61 20.68 9.87 -0.39
N ILE A 62 20.71 10.15 0.90
CA ILE A 62 21.84 9.77 1.73
C ILE A 62 21.95 8.25 1.84
N GLU A 63 20.84 7.58 2.14
CA GLU A 63 20.79 6.13 2.28
C GLU A 63 20.70 5.42 0.94
N LYS A 64 20.46 6.17 -0.14
CA LYS A 64 20.26 5.63 -1.49
C LYS A 64 19.17 4.57 -1.50
N GLN A 65 18.06 4.89 -0.86
CA GLN A 65 16.91 4.01 -0.76
C GLN A 65 15.66 4.70 -1.29
N ILE A 66 14.69 3.89 -1.65
CA ILE A 66 13.39 4.37 -2.12
C ILE A 66 12.33 3.82 -1.18
N GLY A 67 11.50 4.71 -0.63
CA GLY A 67 10.38 4.32 0.19
C GLY A 67 9.09 4.43 -0.61
N TYR A 68 8.27 3.38 -0.57
CA TYR A 68 6.94 3.39 -1.16
C TYR A 68 5.91 3.31 -0.04
N TYR A 69 4.81 4.02 -0.24
CA TYR A 69 3.74 4.11 0.75
C TYR A 69 2.41 3.91 0.05
N VAL A 70 1.49 3.20 0.69
CA VAL A 70 0.14 3.07 0.14
C VAL A 70 -0.57 4.40 0.36
N SER A 71 -1.12 4.97 -0.71
CA SER A 71 -1.84 6.23 -0.62
C SER A 71 -3.23 6.02 0.01
N GLU A 72 -3.90 7.13 0.33
CA GLU A 72 -5.26 7.06 0.83
C GLU A 72 -6.18 6.34 -0.16
N LEU A 73 -6.02 6.64 -1.44
CA LEU A 73 -6.78 5.98 -2.50
C LEU A 73 -6.47 4.48 -2.54
N GLY A 74 -5.18 4.12 -2.38
CA GLY A 74 -4.77 2.71 -2.34
C GLY A 74 -5.39 1.99 -1.15
N MET A 75 -5.46 2.64 0.01
CA MET A 75 -6.09 2.05 1.19
C MET A 75 -7.59 1.82 0.97
N LYS A 76 -8.26 2.76 0.30
CA LYS A 76 -9.67 2.57 -0.05
C LYS A 76 -9.85 1.38 -0.97
N TYR A 77 -8.97 1.23 -1.95
CA TYR A 77 -9.02 0.10 -2.86
C TYR A 77 -8.90 -1.22 -2.10
N LEU A 78 -7.90 -1.32 -1.23
CA LEU A 78 -7.70 -2.52 -0.42
C LEU A 78 -8.90 -2.78 0.49
N GLY A 79 -9.47 -1.73 1.05
CA GLY A 79 -10.63 -1.86 1.91
C GLY A 79 -11.82 -2.46 1.18
N VAL A 80 -12.08 -1.99 -0.03
CA VAL A 80 -13.15 -2.54 -0.85
C VAL A 80 -12.85 -4.01 -1.19
N LEU A 81 -11.61 -4.29 -1.55
CA LEU A 81 -11.19 -5.64 -1.92
C LEU A 81 -11.32 -6.62 -0.76
N PHE A 82 -10.96 -6.20 0.45
CA PHE A 82 -10.99 -7.07 1.63
C PHE A 82 -12.29 -6.97 2.44
N GLY A 83 -13.17 -6.09 2.05
CA GLY A 83 -14.46 -5.94 2.74
C GLY A 83 -14.35 -5.28 4.10
N CYS A 84 -13.42 -4.36 4.28
CA CYS A 84 -13.27 -3.65 5.55
C CYS A 84 -12.83 -2.20 5.28
N ILE A 85 -12.78 -1.40 6.34
CA ILE A 85 -12.29 -0.02 6.24
C ILE A 85 -10.83 -0.02 6.70
N ILE A 86 -9.94 0.49 5.85
CA ILE A 86 -8.52 0.56 6.19
C ILE A 86 -8.16 2.03 6.45
N ILE A 87 -7.62 2.30 7.61
CA ILE A 87 -7.17 3.65 7.98
C ILE A 87 -5.74 3.55 8.49
N GLU A 88 -5.03 4.66 8.40
CA GLU A 88 -3.67 4.72 8.89
C GLU A 88 -3.69 5.19 10.35
N SER A 89 -3.02 4.43 11.21
CA SER A 89 -2.89 4.78 12.61
C SER A 89 -1.91 5.93 12.76
N LYS A 90 -2.22 6.84 13.64
CA LYS A 90 -1.34 7.98 13.92
C LYS A 90 -0.57 7.77 15.20
#